data_67171b904d3cfb84a72d8c8330bdf8d2
#
_entry.id   67171b904d3cfb84a72d8c8330bdf8d2
#
_cell.length_a   1.000
_cell.length_b   1.000
_cell.length_c   1.000
_cell.angle_alpha   90.00
_cell.angle_beta   90.00
_cell.angle_gamma   90.00
#
_symmetry.space_group_name_H-M   'P 1'
#
loop_
_entity.id
_entity.type
_entity.pdbx_description
1 polymer ?
#
loop_
_entity_poly.entity_id
_entity_poly.type
_entity_poly.pdbx_seq_one_letter_code
_entity_poly.pdbx_strand_id
1 'polypeptide(L)'
;MNSLQEALGQVLDLTLPAAQQVNVLGNYALLWLAPAEWLLELPRDETDPVESALTQRLGPSLTVITDFSDALVSFEVSGSGAPETLMTGCSLDMRSHAFPARRVVRTALAGVPAILWNPGNPDRFRCLLDRGFAEHFLTWLEGTTPVLG
;
A
#
# COMPACT_ATOMS: atom_id res chain seq x y z
N MET A 1 -13.56 17.46 1.64
CA MET A 1 -13.54 16.11 1.06
C MET A 1 -13.88 16.11 -0.41
N ASN A 2 -14.82 16.94 -0.74
CA ASN A 2 -15.39 16.89 -2.07
C ASN A 2 -14.39 17.17 -3.18
N SER A 3 -13.47 18.13 -2.98
CA SER A 3 -12.51 18.46 -4.04
C SER A 3 -11.54 17.34 -4.34
N LEU A 4 -11.05 16.62 -3.32
CA LEU A 4 -10.18 15.47 -3.56
C LEU A 4 -10.95 14.32 -4.21
N GLN A 5 -12.16 14.02 -3.72
CA GLN A 5 -12.99 12.97 -4.31
C GLN A 5 -13.32 13.28 -5.77
N GLU A 6 -13.66 14.53 -6.07
CA GLU A 6 -13.95 14.95 -7.45
C GLU A 6 -12.72 14.83 -8.34
N ALA A 7 -11.57 15.29 -7.86
CA ALA A 7 -10.33 15.23 -8.64
C ALA A 7 -9.95 13.79 -8.95
N LEU A 8 -10.01 12.90 -7.97
CA LEU A 8 -9.71 11.48 -8.18
C LEU A 8 -10.67 10.83 -9.17
N GLY A 9 -11.96 11.15 -9.07
CA GLY A 9 -12.96 10.63 -9.99
C GLY A 9 -12.73 11.10 -11.42
N GLN A 10 -12.35 12.36 -11.61
CA GLN A 10 -12.15 12.93 -12.94
C GLN A 10 -10.83 12.49 -13.58
N VAL A 11 -9.78 12.35 -12.79
CA VAL A 11 -8.44 12.02 -13.31
C VAL A 11 -8.24 10.52 -13.45
N LEU A 12 -8.68 9.72 -12.47
CA LEU A 12 -8.36 8.31 -12.36
C LEU A 12 -9.59 7.40 -12.30
N ASP A 13 -10.78 7.95 -12.25
CA ASP A 13 -12.01 7.20 -12.04
C ASP A 13 -11.98 6.37 -10.74
N LEU A 14 -11.29 6.89 -9.72
CA LEU A 14 -11.19 6.28 -8.41
C LEU A 14 -12.04 7.04 -7.39
N THR A 15 -12.54 6.29 -6.42
CA THR A 15 -13.21 6.86 -5.25
C THR A 15 -12.34 6.71 -4.02
N LEU A 16 -12.52 7.59 -3.03
CA LEU A 16 -11.81 7.47 -1.76
C LEU A 16 -12.26 6.20 -1.04
N PRO A 17 -11.30 5.35 -0.60
CA PRO A 17 -11.67 4.13 0.11
C PRO A 17 -12.18 4.43 1.53
N ALA A 18 -12.99 3.52 2.04
CA ALA A 18 -13.37 3.52 3.44
C ALA A 18 -12.15 3.24 4.32
N ALA A 19 -12.30 3.49 5.62
CA ALA A 19 -11.21 3.26 6.59
C ALA A 19 -10.64 1.84 6.47
N GLN A 20 -9.32 1.74 6.43
CA GLN A 20 -8.58 0.48 6.33
C GLN A 20 -8.88 -0.32 5.05
N GLN A 21 -9.31 0.37 4.01
CA GLN A 21 -9.62 -0.26 2.72
C GLN A 21 -8.73 0.29 1.61
N VAL A 22 -8.65 -0.47 0.52
CA VAL A 22 -7.96 -0.09 -0.70
C VAL A 22 -8.95 -0.16 -1.86
N ASN A 23 -9.00 0.90 -2.66
CA ASN A 23 -9.74 0.88 -3.92
C ASN A 23 -8.75 0.70 -5.06
N VAL A 24 -9.05 -0.25 -5.93
CA VAL A 24 -8.17 -0.62 -7.04
C VAL A 24 -8.93 -0.47 -8.35
N LEU A 25 -8.27 0.12 -9.34
CA LEU A 25 -8.77 0.19 -10.70
C LEU A 25 -7.59 0.03 -11.66
N GLY A 26 -7.53 -1.09 -12.38
CA GLY A 26 -6.42 -1.38 -13.27
C GLY A 26 -5.09 -1.43 -12.50
N ASN A 27 -4.15 -0.58 -12.92
CA ASN A 27 -2.84 -0.49 -12.30
C ASN A 27 -2.76 0.56 -11.19
N TYR A 28 -3.89 1.11 -10.77
CA TYR A 28 -3.96 2.11 -9.70
C TYR A 28 -4.51 1.47 -8.44
N ALA A 29 -3.89 1.79 -7.31
CA ALA A 29 -4.40 1.40 -5.99
C ALA A 29 -4.35 2.61 -5.08
N LEU A 30 -5.49 2.92 -4.45
CA LEU A 30 -5.59 4.03 -3.52
C LEU A 30 -5.82 3.46 -2.12
N LEU A 31 -4.83 3.64 -1.26
CA LEU A 31 -4.79 3.06 0.07
C LEU A 31 -5.19 4.10 1.11
N TRP A 32 -6.11 3.74 1.99
CA TRP A 32 -6.41 4.56 3.17
C TRP A 32 -5.31 4.34 4.21
N LEU A 33 -4.64 5.39 4.65
CA LEU A 33 -3.58 5.28 5.65
C LEU A 33 -4.00 5.78 7.03
N ALA A 34 -4.78 6.85 7.04
CA ALA A 34 -5.27 7.48 8.26
C ALA A 34 -6.40 8.42 7.87
N PRO A 35 -7.17 8.95 8.82
CA PRO A 35 -8.15 9.99 8.48
C PRO A 35 -7.47 11.13 7.72
N ALA A 36 -8.00 11.46 6.55
CA ALA A 36 -7.50 12.50 5.65
C ALA A 36 -6.09 12.22 5.09
N GLU A 37 -5.66 10.96 5.06
CA GLU A 37 -4.35 10.59 4.50
C GLU A 37 -4.48 9.33 3.65
N TRP A 38 -4.04 9.41 2.40
CA TRP A 38 -4.10 8.30 1.45
C TRP A 38 -2.78 8.16 0.70
N LEU A 39 -2.50 6.95 0.23
CA LEU A 39 -1.36 6.68 -0.63
C LEU A 39 -1.88 6.13 -1.97
N LEU A 40 -1.44 6.74 -3.05
CA LEU A 40 -1.77 6.28 -4.41
C LEU A 40 -0.57 5.55 -4.98
N GLU A 41 -0.77 4.27 -5.30
CA GLU A 41 0.18 3.48 -6.08
C GLU A 41 -0.23 3.52 -7.54
N LEU A 42 0.73 3.80 -8.42
CA LEU A 42 0.49 3.87 -9.87
C LEU A 42 1.79 3.54 -10.61
N PRO A 43 1.71 3.26 -11.93
CA PRO A 43 2.92 3.04 -12.73
C PRO A 43 3.84 4.27 -12.67
N ARG A 44 5.15 4.02 -12.60
CA ARG A 44 6.15 5.08 -12.40
C ARG A 44 6.09 6.14 -13.50
N ASP A 45 5.88 5.75 -14.73
CA ASP A 45 5.83 6.68 -15.87
C ASP A 45 4.57 7.54 -15.88
N GLU A 46 3.57 7.23 -15.07
CA GLU A 46 2.35 8.01 -14.94
C GLU A 46 2.37 8.95 -13.72
N THR A 47 3.41 8.90 -12.89
CA THR A 47 3.45 9.68 -11.65
C THR A 47 3.37 11.18 -11.91
N ASP A 48 4.23 11.71 -12.78
CA ASP A 48 4.26 13.16 -13.04
C ASP A 48 2.97 13.65 -13.73
N PRO A 49 2.46 12.99 -14.78
CA PRO A 49 1.20 13.41 -15.38
C PRO A 49 0.02 13.38 -14.42
N VAL A 50 -0.08 12.35 -13.60
CA VAL A 50 -1.19 12.21 -12.64
C VAL A 50 -1.06 13.26 -11.54
N GLU A 51 0.12 13.46 -10.98
CA GLU A 51 0.35 14.49 -9.97
C GLU A 51 -0.03 15.88 -10.49
N SER A 52 0.39 16.21 -11.70
CA SER A 52 0.05 17.49 -12.32
C SER A 52 -1.45 17.65 -12.53
N ALA A 53 -2.11 16.59 -13.02
CA ALA A 53 -3.54 16.64 -13.26
C ALA A 53 -4.33 16.79 -11.97
N LEU A 54 -3.95 16.07 -10.92
CA LEU A 54 -4.60 16.19 -9.61
C LEU A 54 -4.39 17.56 -8.99
N THR A 55 -3.15 18.06 -9.05
CA THR A 55 -2.82 19.39 -8.51
C THR A 55 -3.64 20.48 -9.19
N GLN A 56 -3.78 20.38 -10.51
CA GLN A 56 -4.55 21.34 -11.28
C GLN A 56 -6.05 21.31 -10.90
N ARG A 57 -6.59 20.11 -10.74
CA ARG A 57 -8.00 19.95 -10.38
C ARG A 57 -8.30 20.38 -8.95
N LEU A 58 -7.36 20.17 -8.03
CA LEU A 58 -7.53 20.57 -6.64
C LEU A 58 -7.47 22.07 -6.45
N GLY A 59 -6.71 22.79 -7.31
CA GLY A 59 -6.62 24.23 -7.24
C GLY A 59 -6.14 24.70 -5.86
N PRO A 60 -6.82 25.71 -5.28
CA PRO A 60 -6.41 26.29 -3.99
C PRO A 60 -6.88 25.51 -2.78
N SER A 61 -7.26 24.24 -2.91
CA SER A 61 -7.68 23.43 -1.77
C SER A 61 -6.53 23.18 -0.80
N LEU A 62 -6.84 22.77 0.42
CA LEU A 62 -5.84 22.46 1.46
C LEU A 62 -5.22 21.07 1.29
N THR A 63 -5.36 20.43 0.16
CA THR A 63 -4.77 19.12 -0.12
C THR A 63 -3.32 19.29 -0.52
N VAL A 64 -2.44 18.50 0.11
CA VAL A 64 -1.01 18.46 -0.21
C VAL A 64 -0.72 17.13 -0.87
N ILE A 65 -0.03 17.18 -2.03
CA ILE A 65 0.41 15.98 -2.74
C ILE A 65 1.93 15.94 -2.69
N THR A 66 2.47 14.80 -2.26
CA THR A 66 3.92 14.58 -2.18
C THR A 66 4.26 13.28 -2.91
N ASP A 67 5.29 13.32 -3.75
CA ASP A 67 5.77 12.14 -4.46
C ASP A 67 6.74 11.38 -3.55
N PHE A 68 6.36 10.16 -3.16
CA PHE A 68 7.16 9.26 -2.35
C PHE A 68 7.79 8.12 -3.16
N SER A 69 7.83 8.22 -4.48
CA SER A 69 8.32 7.14 -5.36
C SER A 69 9.73 6.68 -4.99
N ASP A 70 10.59 7.60 -4.56
CA ASP A 70 11.97 7.27 -4.22
C ASP A 70 12.17 6.99 -2.72
N ALA A 71 11.15 7.21 -1.90
CA ALA A 71 11.24 7.00 -0.45
C ALA A 71 10.75 5.61 -0.03
N LEU A 72 9.81 5.04 -0.75
CA LEU A 72 9.20 3.75 -0.43
C LEU A 72 9.63 2.67 -1.41
N VAL A 73 9.74 1.45 -0.91
CA VAL A 73 9.93 0.25 -1.71
C VAL A 73 8.78 -0.69 -1.44
N SER A 74 8.31 -1.40 -2.47
CA SER A 74 7.20 -2.32 -2.37
C SER A 74 7.70 -3.74 -2.61
N PHE A 75 7.37 -4.65 -1.70
CA PHE A 75 7.62 -6.07 -1.85
C PHE A 75 6.30 -6.81 -1.95
N GLU A 76 6.25 -7.83 -2.79
CA GLU A 76 5.14 -8.75 -2.80
C GLU A 76 5.58 -10.04 -2.12
N VAL A 77 4.84 -10.44 -1.08
CA VAL A 77 5.03 -11.72 -0.40
C VAL A 77 3.86 -12.60 -0.77
N SER A 78 4.13 -13.70 -1.44
CA SER A 78 3.08 -14.58 -1.96
C SER A 78 3.43 -16.04 -1.77
N GLY A 79 2.39 -16.89 -1.78
CA GLY A 79 2.50 -18.31 -1.58
C GLY A 79 1.65 -18.78 -0.42
N SER A 80 1.43 -20.10 -0.30
CA SER A 80 0.57 -20.66 0.73
C SER A 80 1.06 -20.40 2.16
N GLY A 81 2.35 -20.14 2.34
CA GLY A 81 2.94 -19.80 3.64
C GLY A 81 3.07 -18.31 3.91
N ALA A 82 2.56 -17.45 3.01
CA ALA A 82 2.74 -16.00 3.16
C ALA A 82 2.13 -15.44 4.46
N PRO A 83 0.88 -15.77 4.84
CA PRO A 83 0.32 -15.27 6.09
C PRO A 83 1.17 -15.65 7.31
N GLU A 84 1.56 -16.89 7.40
CA GLU A 84 2.35 -17.41 8.54
C GLU A 84 3.72 -16.75 8.60
N THR A 85 4.37 -16.57 7.45
CA THR A 85 5.67 -15.89 7.39
C THR A 85 5.56 -14.46 7.91
N LEU A 86 4.56 -13.72 7.46
CA LEU A 86 4.37 -12.35 7.92
C LEU A 86 4.04 -12.27 9.40
N MET A 87 3.27 -13.23 9.92
CA MET A 87 2.92 -13.27 11.34
C MET A 87 4.13 -13.50 12.23
N THR A 88 5.23 -14.01 11.73
CA THR A 88 6.47 -14.10 12.52
C THR A 88 7.10 -12.74 12.80
N GLY A 89 6.77 -11.73 12.00
CA GLY A 89 7.35 -10.39 12.12
C GLY A 89 6.38 -9.31 12.56
N CYS A 90 5.10 -9.62 12.72
CA CYS A 90 4.12 -8.65 13.19
C CYS A 90 3.10 -9.31 14.11
N SER A 91 2.41 -8.49 14.90
CA SER A 91 1.42 -8.98 15.87
C SER A 91 0.03 -9.16 15.29
N LEU A 92 -0.16 -8.82 14.02
CA LEU A 92 -1.46 -8.92 13.37
C LEU A 92 -1.74 -10.35 12.91
N ASP A 93 -3.02 -10.70 12.92
CA ASP A 93 -3.47 -11.93 12.28
C ASP A 93 -3.59 -11.69 10.78
N MET A 94 -2.74 -12.34 10.00
CA MET A 94 -2.68 -12.18 8.54
C MET A 94 -3.54 -13.19 7.80
N ARG A 95 -4.24 -14.08 8.53
CA ARG A 95 -5.12 -15.06 7.90
C ARG A 95 -6.34 -14.39 7.28
N SER A 96 -6.92 -15.02 6.27
CA SER A 96 -7.94 -14.40 5.43
C SER A 96 -9.17 -13.88 6.18
N HIS A 97 -9.54 -14.52 7.31
CA HIS A 97 -10.70 -14.07 8.09
C HIS A 97 -10.45 -12.76 8.84
N ALA A 98 -9.20 -12.46 9.17
CA ALA A 98 -8.80 -11.23 9.87
C ALA A 98 -8.20 -10.19 8.92
N PHE A 99 -7.65 -10.64 7.80
CA PHE A 99 -7.03 -9.76 6.80
C PHE A 99 -7.59 -10.06 5.42
N PRO A 100 -8.84 -9.67 5.17
CA PRO A 100 -9.49 -9.95 3.89
C PRO A 100 -8.91 -9.13 2.75
N ALA A 101 -9.33 -9.47 1.53
CA ALA A 101 -8.95 -8.73 0.33
C ALA A 101 -9.25 -7.24 0.49
N ARG A 102 -8.34 -6.41 -0.02
CA ARG A 102 -8.47 -4.94 -0.03
C ARG A 102 -8.39 -4.29 1.34
N ARG A 103 -7.96 -5.03 2.35
CA ARG A 103 -7.65 -4.44 3.65
C ARG A 103 -6.24 -3.85 3.60
N VAL A 104 -6.05 -2.71 4.29
CA VAL A 104 -4.74 -2.09 4.47
C VAL A 104 -4.54 -1.73 5.93
N VAL A 105 -3.34 -1.96 6.44
CA VAL A 105 -2.96 -1.58 7.81
C VAL A 105 -1.54 -1.00 7.81
N ARG A 106 -1.29 -0.14 8.79
CA ARG A 106 0.07 0.32 9.12
C ARG A 106 0.48 -0.39 10.41
N THR A 107 1.64 -1.02 10.38
CA THR A 107 2.12 -1.79 11.52
C THR A 107 3.64 -1.87 11.50
N ALA A 108 4.23 -2.41 12.56
CA ALA A 108 5.63 -2.80 12.55
C ALA A 108 5.76 -4.20 11.98
N LEU A 109 6.63 -4.37 11.00
CA LEU A 109 6.94 -5.65 10.40
C LEU A 109 8.45 -5.86 10.47
N ALA A 110 8.89 -6.94 11.10
CA ALA A 110 10.31 -7.20 11.33
C ALA A 110 11.01 -6.02 12.02
N GLY A 111 10.28 -5.33 12.91
CA GLY A 111 10.80 -4.21 13.69
C GLY A 111 10.82 -2.86 12.96
N VAL A 112 10.31 -2.76 11.74
CA VAL A 112 10.29 -1.49 11.00
C VAL A 112 8.86 -1.11 10.61
N PRO A 113 8.56 0.19 10.50
CA PRO A 113 7.24 0.63 10.05
C PRO A 113 6.95 0.14 8.64
N ALA A 114 5.77 -0.40 8.44
CA ALA A 114 5.34 -0.91 7.14
C ALA A 114 3.87 -0.66 6.89
N ILE A 115 3.51 -0.60 5.62
CA ILE A 115 2.13 -0.59 5.16
C ILE A 115 1.90 -1.96 4.51
N LEU A 116 0.89 -2.69 4.98
CA LEU A 116 0.55 -4.00 4.44
C LEU A 116 -0.84 -3.95 3.84
N TRP A 117 -1.01 -4.50 2.64
CA TRP A 117 -2.34 -4.64 2.07
C TRP A 117 -2.44 -5.89 1.21
N ASN A 118 -3.67 -6.36 1.04
CA ASN A 118 -3.97 -7.58 0.32
C ASN A 118 -4.60 -7.23 -1.03
N PRO A 119 -3.93 -7.56 -2.15
CA PRO A 119 -4.43 -7.20 -3.49
C PRO A 119 -5.61 -8.05 -3.99
N GLY A 120 -6.08 -9.04 -3.23
CA GLY A 120 -7.26 -9.81 -3.59
C GLY A 120 -7.12 -11.32 -3.44
N ASN A 121 -5.92 -11.82 -3.16
CA ASN A 121 -5.67 -13.24 -2.95
C ASN A 121 -5.23 -13.46 -1.50
N PRO A 122 -5.82 -14.39 -0.75
CA PRO A 122 -5.48 -14.59 0.66
C PRO A 122 -4.02 -14.95 0.92
N ASP A 123 -3.30 -15.39 -0.09
CA ASP A 123 -1.88 -15.76 0.02
C ASP A 123 -0.94 -14.73 -0.62
N ARG A 124 -1.44 -13.53 -0.92
CA ARG A 124 -0.62 -12.45 -1.48
C ARG A 124 -0.75 -11.20 -0.65
N PHE A 125 0.39 -10.59 -0.36
CA PHE A 125 0.46 -9.34 0.40
C PHE A 125 1.44 -8.39 -0.26
N ARG A 126 1.10 -7.10 -0.24
CA ARG A 126 2.01 -6.03 -0.62
C ARG A 126 2.52 -5.38 0.65
N CYS A 127 3.82 -5.26 0.72
CA CYS A 127 4.50 -4.68 1.88
C CYS A 127 5.27 -3.46 1.41
N LEU A 128 4.89 -2.27 1.90
CA LEU A 128 5.56 -1.03 1.55
C LEU A 128 6.31 -0.54 2.78
N LEU A 129 7.58 -0.21 2.59
CA LEU A 129 8.41 0.29 3.68
C LEU A 129 9.42 1.28 3.14
N ASP A 130 10.02 2.03 4.05
CA ASP A 130 11.06 2.98 3.72
C ASP A 130 12.21 2.26 3.00
N ARG A 131 12.68 2.86 1.92
CA ARG A 131 13.76 2.29 1.11
C ARG A 131 14.99 1.93 1.94
N GLY A 132 15.28 2.71 2.97
CA GLY A 132 16.41 2.44 3.86
C GLY A 132 16.34 1.10 4.60
N PHE A 133 15.16 0.49 4.69
CA PHE A 133 14.98 -0.81 5.35
C PHE A 133 14.88 -1.98 4.38
N ALA A 134 15.06 -1.75 3.08
CA ALA A 134 14.87 -2.79 2.07
C ALA A 134 15.79 -4.01 2.29
N GLU A 135 17.07 -3.76 2.55
CA GLU A 135 18.03 -4.83 2.79
C GLU A 135 17.73 -5.60 4.07
N HIS A 136 17.38 -4.89 5.13
CA HIS A 136 16.97 -5.50 6.39
C HIS A 136 15.75 -6.41 6.20
N PHE A 137 14.78 -5.94 5.46
CA PHE A 137 13.55 -6.70 5.20
C PHE A 137 13.82 -7.96 4.40
N LEU A 138 14.64 -7.87 3.36
CA LEU A 138 15.01 -9.03 2.55
C LEU A 138 15.78 -10.06 3.37
N THR A 139 16.71 -9.62 4.20
CA THR A 139 17.47 -10.51 5.08
C THR A 139 16.53 -11.23 6.05
N TRP A 140 15.58 -10.51 6.62
CA TRP A 140 14.58 -11.11 7.51
C TRP A 140 13.73 -12.15 6.78
N LEU A 141 13.24 -11.84 5.57
CA LEU A 141 12.44 -12.78 4.78
C LEU A 141 13.23 -14.06 4.47
N GLU A 142 14.48 -13.94 4.07
CA GLU A 142 15.34 -15.10 3.78
C GLU A 142 15.52 -15.98 5.01
N GLY A 143 15.61 -15.38 6.19
CA GLY A 143 15.76 -16.11 7.44
C GLY A 143 14.51 -16.79 7.93
N THR A 144 13.33 -16.32 7.52
CA THR A 144 12.03 -16.86 7.99
C THR A 144 11.39 -17.79 6.98
N THR A 145 11.75 -17.69 5.71
CA THR A 145 11.19 -18.56 4.68
C THR A 145 11.73 -19.97 4.87
N PRO A 146 10.85 -20.98 5.02
CA PRO A 146 11.32 -22.35 5.10
C PRO A 146 12.10 -22.69 3.84
N VAL A 147 13.28 -23.27 4.02
CA VAL A 147 14.01 -23.81 2.89
C VAL A 147 13.23 -25.02 2.42
N LEU A 148 12.38 -24.82 1.43
CA LEU A 148 11.73 -25.92 0.76
C LEU A 148 12.76 -26.58 -0.13
N GLY A 149 13.24 -27.66 0.32
CA GLY A 149 14.08 -28.52 -0.49
C GLY A 149 13.31 -29.10 -1.66
#